data_442b07669f076539c16a2f56d7a1a38b
#
_entry.id   442b07669f076539c16a2f56d7a1a38b
#
_cell.length_a   1.000
_cell.length_b   1.000
_cell.length_c   1.000
_cell.angle_alpha   90.00
_cell.angle_beta   90.00
_cell.angle_gamma   90.00
#
_symmetry.space_group_name_H-M   'P 1'
#
loop_
_entity.id
_entity.type
_entity.pdbx_description
1 polymer ?
#
loop_
_entity_poly.entity_id
_entity_poly.type
_entity_poly.pdbx_seq_one_letter_code
_entity_poly.pdbx_strand_id
1 'polypeptide(L)'
;RVEKNLNVEYYNHDLEEYRELLLAVKAVLENQEEIFIRNLSMRLFHDSKRMEQLKHKVEALLYQYGEYQERDFVLEECGIVHTPTYVMMKGNGSIKIGRKRRLSANEGIDREVNSADGQEIDLFLMEGDIALSTESVKSLKAVTVMGKRVVTVENLTSFHDYPAADDFVVYLGGFHNKVKRDFLLYLYQQNPEKEYRHFGDIDAGGFYILEHLKKETGIPFRSLYMDIKTLQRYCGDRKPLTENDRKR
;
A
#
# COMPACT_ATOMS: atom_id res chain seq x y z
N ARG A 1 28.71 -3.13 -22.14
CA ARG A 1 29.20 -1.73 -22.18
C ARG A 1 30.69 -1.65 -21.85
N VAL A 2 31.18 -2.33 -20.82
CA VAL A 2 32.61 -2.34 -20.44
C VAL A 2 33.49 -2.82 -21.61
N GLU A 3 33.12 -3.91 -22.27
CA GLU A 3 33.83 -4.46 -23.43
C GLU A 3 33.91 -3.48 -24.64
N LYS A 4 32.97 -2.52 -24.70
CA LYS A 4 32.88 -1.52 -25.77
C LYS A 4 33.39 -0.14 -25.34
N ASN A 5 34.04 0.01 -24.18
CA ASN A 5 34.48 1.27 -23.59
C ASN A 5 33.35 2.33 -23.49
N LEU A 6 32.11 1.90 -23.31
CA LEU A 6 31.00 2.80 -23.07
C LEU A 6 30.85 3.06 -21.57
N ASN A 7 30.39 4.26 -21.22
CA ASN A 7 30.10 4.60 -19.83
C ASN A 7 29.12 3.62 -19.21
N VAL A 8 29.44 3.13 -18.03
CA VAL A 8 28.54 2.32 -17.21
C VAL A 8 27.61 3.26 -16.48
N GLU A 9 26.31 3.10 -16.71
CA GLU A 9 25.28 3.91 -16.04
C GLU A 9 25.40 3.77 -14.53
N TYR A 10 25.19 4.86 -13.81
CA TYR A 10 25.27 4.95 -12.36
C TYR A 10 26.66 4.71 -11.73
N TYR A 11 27.69 4.46 -12.54
CA TYR A 11 29.07 4.36 -12.08
C TYR A 11 29.77 5.71 -12.23
N ASN A 12 30.15 6.31 -11.11
CA ASN A 12 30.80 7.62 -11.02
C ASN A 12 32.30 7.54 -10.75
N HIS A 13 32.95 6.42 -11.14
CA HIS A 13 34.36 6.08 -10.86
C HIS A 13 34.67 5.74 -9.39
N ASP A 14 33.64 5.61 -8.53
CA ASP A 14 33.74 5.09 -7.18
C ASP A 14 33.23 3.65 -7.14
N LEU A 15 34.15 2.69 -7.02
CA LEU A 15 33.84 1.27 -7.03
C LEU A 15 33.09 0.84 -5.75
N GLU A 16 33.40 1.45 -4.61
CA GLU A 16 32.74 1.13 -3.35
C GLU A 16 31.29 1.60 -3.37
N GLU A 17 31.01 2.84 -3.79
CA GLU A 17 29.64 3.33 -3.93
C GLU A 17 28.85 2.47 -4.93
N TYR A 18 29.48 2.03 -6.02
CA TYR A 18 28.80 1.19 -7.01
C TYR A 18 28.46 -0.20 -6.46
N ARG A 19 29.34 -0.79 -5.64
CA ARG A 19 29.08 -2.06 -4.94
C ARG A 19 27.92 -1.90 -3.95
N GLU A 20 27.92 -0.84 -3.17
CA GLU A 20 26.85 -0.52 -2.22
C GLU A 20 25.51 -0.33 -2.94
N LEU A 21 25.51 0.37 -4.09
CA LEU A 21 24.33 0.57 -4.92
C LEU A 21 23.75 -0.79 -5.39
N LEU A 22 24.59 -1.69 -5.90
CA LEU A 22 24.15 -3.02 -6.35
C LEU A 22 23.66 -3.87 -5.18
N LEU A 23 24.31 -3.77 -4.02
CA LEU A 23 23.88 -4.46 -2.79
C LEU A 23 22.50 -3.93 -2.33
N ALA A 24 22.29 -2.62 -2.38
CA ALA A 24 21.00 -2.00 -2.05
C ALA A 24 19.90 -2.47 -3.00
N VAL A 25 20.13 -2.43 -4.32
CA VAL A 25 19.18 -2.90 -5.34
C VAL A 25 18.80 -4.36 -5.10
N LYS A 26 19.80 -5.22 -4.88
CA LYS A 26 19.56 -6.65 -4.59
C LYS A 26 18.69 -6.81 -3.33
N ALA A 27 19.04 -6.13 -2.25
CA ALA A 27 18.31 -6.21 -0.99
C ALA A 27 16.86 -5.73 -1.11
N VAL A 28 16.61 -4.69 -1.91
CA VAL A 28 15.26 -4.19 -2.19
C VAL A 28 14.44 -5.21 -2.99
N LEU A 29 15.04 -5.82 -4.04
CA LEU A 29 14.36 -6.85 -4.86
C LEU A 29 14.04 -8.13 -4.08
N GLU A 30 14.91 -8.54 -3.15
CA GLU A 30 14.74 -9.74 -2.33
C GLU A 30 13.83 -9.49 -1.11
N ASN A 31 13.47 -8.24 -0.82
CA ASN A 31 12.67 -7.89 0.36
C ASN A 31 11.22 -8.41 0.24
N GLN A 32 10.75 -9.12 1.27
CA GLN A 32 9.40 -9.69 1.33
C GLN A 32 8.50 -9.05 2.39
N GLU A 33 9.07 -8.21 3.26
CA GLU A 33 8.38 -7.61 4.40
C GLU A 33 8.48 -6.08 4.38
N GLU A 34 7.63 -5.41 5.15
CA GLU A 34 7.80 -3.98 5.38
C GLU A 34 9.00 -3.74 6.30
N ILE A 35 9.95 -2.94 5.84
CA ILE A 35 11.13 -2.54 6.59
C ILE A 35 11.37 -1.03 6.48
N PHE A 36 11.74 -0.39 7.58
CA PHE A 36 12.15 1.02 7.54
C PHE A 36 13.46 1.20 6.79
N ILE A 37 13.54 2.20 5.93
CA ILE A 37 14.73 2.51 5.13
C ILE A 37 16.00 2.63 6.00
N ARG A 38 15.88 3.20 7.21
CA ARG A 38 17.00 3.30 8.16
C ARG A 38 17.43 1.95 8.73
N ASN A 39 16.48 1.05 8.96
CA ASN A 39 16.79 -0.30 9.43
C ASN A 39 17.48 -1.12 8.34
N LEU A 40 17.01 -0.99 7.08
CA LEU A 40 17.68 -1.59 5.93
C LEU A 40 19.09 -1.04 5.77
N SER A 41 19.26 0.29 5.89
CA SER A 41 20.56 0.97 5.82
C SER A 41 21.55 0.47 6.88
N MET A 42 21.11 0.37 8.14
CA MET A 42 21.92 -0.20 9.21
C MET A 42 22.31 -1.66 8.96
N ARG A 43 21.38 -2.46 8.43
CA ARG A 43 21.60 -3.88 8.12
C ARG A 43 22.66 -4.08 7.02
N LEU A 44 22.65 -3.22 5.99
CA LEU A 44 23.51 -3.36 4.83
C LEU A 44 24.87 -2.65 5.00
N PHE A 45 24.86 -1.47 5.61
CA PHE A 45 26.00 -0.54 5.57
C PHE A 45 26.52 -0.14 6.95
N HIS A 46 25.85 -0.55 8.03
CA HIS A 46 26.16 -0.07 9.40
C HIS A 46 26.08 1.46 9.54
N ASP A 47 25.38 2.12 8.61
CA ASP A 47 25.11 3.55 8.58
C ASP A 47 23.61 3.78 8.33
N SER A 48 22.92 4.47 9.23
CA SER A 48 21.49 4.71 9.17
C SER A 48 21.02 5.60 8.03
N LYS A 49 21.95 6.35 7.40
CA LYS A 49 21.65 7.34 6.35
C LYS A 49 22.11 6.90 4.95
N ARG A 50 22.94 5.86 4.86
CA ARG A 50 23.55 5.46 3.58
C ARG A 50 22.49 5.10 2.53
N MET A 51 21.48 4.38 2.90
CA MET A 51 20.39 4.02 1.97
C MET A 51 19.62 5.25 1.48
N GLU A 52 19.41 6.26 2.33
CA GLU A 52 18.79 7.54 1.92
C GLU A 52 19.64 8.27 0.87
N GLN A 53 20.97 8.24 0.98
CA GLN A 53 21.89 8.83 -0.01
C GLN A 53 21.85 8.09 -1.35
N LEU A 54 21.68 6.77 -1.32
CA LEU A 54 21.60 5.93 -2.53
C LEU A 54 20.19 5.90 -3.14
N LYS A 55 19.17 6.36 -2.41
CA LYS A 55 17.74 6.23 -2.75
C LYS A 55 17.46 6.55 -4.22
N HIS A 56 17.82 7.74 -4.68
CA HIS A 56 17.53 8.17 -6.06
C HIS A 56 18.16 7.28 -7.14
N LYS A 57 19.35 6.73 -6.87
CA LYS A 57 20.03 5.83 -7.80
C LYS A 57 19.36 4.46 -7.81
N VAL A 58 18.96 3.96 -6.63
CA VAL A 58 18.23 2.70 -6.47
C VAL A 58 16.87 2.78 -7.17
N GLU A 59 16.08 3.81 -6.90
CA GLU A 59 14.78 4.04 -7.54
C GLU A 59 14.91 4.17 -9.06
N ALA A 60 15.93 4.90 -9.54
CA ALA A 60 16.15 5.05 -10.96
C ALA A 60 16.50 3.73 -11.65
N LEU A 61 17.38 2.90 -11.05
CA LEU A 61 17.73 1.59 -11.56
C LEU A 61 16.53 0.66 -11.60
N LEU A 62 15.81 0.57 -10.48
CA LEU A 62 14.63 -0.30 -10.38
C LEU A 62 13.54 0.13 -11.35
N TYR A 63 13.26 1.42 -11.46
CA TYR A 63 12.26 1.96 -12.39
C TYR A 63 12.64 1.72 -13.86
N GLN A 64 13.92 1.89 -14.20
CA GLN A 64 14.40 1.73 -15.59
C GLN A 64 14.37 0.29 -16.09
N TYR A 65 14.60 -0.68 -15.20
CA TYR A 65 14.77 -2.10 -15.57
C TYR A 65 13.68 -3.02 -15.00
N GLY A 66 12.78 -2.49 -14.17
CA GLY A 66 11.65 -3.21 -13.59
C GLY A 66 10.30 -2.74 -14.15
N GLU A 67 9.24 -3.34 -13.69
CA GLU A 67 7.86 -3.02 -14.09
C GLU A 67 7.17 -2.16 -13.01
N TYR A 68 7.81 -1.05 -12.60
CA TYR A 68 7.28 -0.12 -11.63
C TYR A 68 6.54 1.04 -12.30
N GLN A 69 5.57 1.58 -11.62
CA GLN A 69 4.64 2.53 -12.19
C GLN A 69 5.10 3.97 -12.06
N GLU A 70 5.53 4.33 -10.86
CA GLU A 70 6.02 5.65 -10.50
C GLU A 70 7.38 5.49 -9.83
N ARG A 71 8.35 6.26 -10.31
CA ARG A 71 9.72 6.19 -9.79
C ARG A 71 9.79 6.48 -8.29
N ASP A 72 9.03 7.45 -7.83
CA ASP A 72 9.09 7.93 -6.45
C ASP A 72 8.47 6.95 -5.43
N PHE A 73 7.71 5.95 -5.91
CA PHE A 73 7.06 4.93 -5.07
C PHE A 73 7.69 3.54 -5.18
N VAL A 74 8.76 3.39 -5.97
CA VAL A 74 9.42 2.09 -6.19
C VAL A 74 9.83 1.42 -4.88
N LEU A 75 10.41 2.17 -3.95
CA LEU A 75 10.82 1.63 -2.65
C LEU A 75 9.63 1.20 -1.80
N GLU A 76 8.56 2.01 -1.75
CA GLU A 76 7.35 1.65 -1.02
C GLU A 76 6.66 0.43 -1.61
N GLU A 77 6.63 0.28 -2.96
CA GLU A 77 6.13 -0.92 -3.62
C GLU A 77 6.93 -2.17 -3.23
N CYS A 78 8.24 -2.03 -3.01
CA CYS A 78 9.13 -3.08 -2.51
C CYS A 78 9.09 -3.25 -0.98
N GLY A 79 8.22 -2.54 -0.26
CA GLY A 79 8.10 -2.63 1.19
C GLY A 79 9.17 -1.87 1.97
N ILE A 80 9.95 -0.99 1.31
CA ILE A 80 10.92 -0.13 1.99
C ILE A 80 10.27 1.22 2.29
N VAL A 81 10.01 1.52 3.55
CA VAL A 81 9.20 2.66 3.96
C VAL A 81 9.93 3.62 4.88
N HIS A 82 9.53 4.89 4.86
CA HIS A 82 10.01 5.91 5.80
C HIS A 82 9.18 5.92 7.09
N THR A 83 7.90 5.67 6.97
CA THR A 83 6.91 5.63 8.07
C THR A 83 6.12 4.33 7.98
N PRO A 84 5.57 3.83 9.10
CA PRO A 84 4.74 2.64 9.06
C PRO A 84 3.59 2.79 8.10
N THR A 85 3.27 1.72 7.38
CA THR A 85 2.05 1.65 6.59
C THR A 85 0.85 1.48 7.53
N TYR A 86 -0.20 2.26 7.24
CA TYR A 86 -1.49 2.11 7.88
C TYR A 86 -2.55 1.76 6.85
N VAL A 87 -3.41 0.81 7.20
CA VAL A 87 -4.64 0.54 6.47
C VAL A 87 -5.76 1.24 7.21
N MET A 88 -6.32 2.29 6.60
CA MET A 88 -7.43 3.06 7.16
C MET A 88 -8.74 2.53 6.57
N MET A 89 -9.75 2.40 7.42
CA MET A 89 -11.05 1.87 7.03
C MET A 89 -12.18 2.45 7.87
N LYS A 90 -13.39 2.46 7.32
CA LYS A 90 -14.62 2.89 7.97
C LYS A 90 -15.86 2.26 7.34
N GLY A 91 -17.01 2.43 7.96
CA GLY A 91 -18.31 2.12 7.38
C GLY A 91 -18.90 0.79 7.80
N ASN A 92 -19.72 0.20 6.94
CA ASN A 92 -20.62 -0.88 7.33
C ASN A 92 -19.94 -2.26 7.32
N GLY A 93 -19.32 -2.60 8.44
CA GLY A 93 -18.65 -3.87 8.68
C GLY A 93 -17.94 -3.93 10.02
N SER A 94 -17.34 -5.07 10.31
CA SER A 94 -16.56 -5.30 11.53
C SER A 94 -15.22 -5.94 11.24
N ILE A 95 -14.27 -5.76 12.15
CA ILE A 95 -13.00 -6.45 12.15
C ILE A 95 -12.79 -7.19 13.47
N LYS A 96 -12.13 -8.34 13.42
CA LYS A 96 -11.71 -9.09 14.60
C LYS A 96 -10.19 -9.14 14.65
N ILE A 97 -9.59 -8.61 15.72
CA ILE A 97 -8.14 -8.55 15.93
C ILE A 97 -7.75 -9.54 17.01
N GLY A 98 -6.72 -10.36 16.75
CA GLY A 98 -6.17 -11.30 17.73
C GLY A 98 -5.53 -10.56 18.91
N ARG A 99 -5.69 -11.10 20.12
CA ARG A 99 -5.02 -10.57 21.33
C ARG A 99 -3.62 -11.16 21.46
N LYS A 100 -2.61 -10.33 21.79
CA LYS A 100 -1.31 -10.84 22.24
C LYS A 100 -1.47 -11.47 23.62
N ARG A 101 -0.84 -12.66 23.83
CA ARG A 101 -0.69 -13.22 25.17
C ARG A 101 0.08 -12.19 26.04
N ARG A 102 -0.52 -11.71 27.11
CA ARG A 102 0.23 -11.08 28.18
C ARG A 102 0.89 -12.20 28.98
N LEU A 103 2.19 -12.36 28.83
CA LEU A 103 2.99 -13.12 29.78
C LEU A 103 3.03 -12.26 31.06
N SER A 104 2.23 -12.61 32.07
CA SER A 104 2.42 -12.05 33.40
C SER A 104 3.68 -12.69 33.99
N ALA A 105 4.66 -11.87 34.33
CA ALA A 105 5.98 -12.32 34.83
C ALA A 105 5.94 -13.06 36.17
N ASN A 106 4.78 -13.26 36.81
CA ASN A 106 4.69 -13.70 38.21
C ASN A 106 3.76 -14.89 38.48
N GLU A 107 3.15 -15.53 37.47
CA GLU A 107 2.37 -16.73 37.77
C GLU A 107 2.60 -17.79 36.68
N GLY A 108 3.21 -18.89 37.08
CA GLY A 108 3.42 -20.10 36.27
C GLY A 108 2.12 -20.86 35.97
N ILE A 109 1.16 -20.19 35.37
CA ILE A 109 -0.08 -20.79 34.88
C ILE A 109 -0.14 -20.50 33.40
N ASP A 110 0.16 -21.51 32.57
CA ASP A 110 -0.20 -21.60 31.17
C ASP A 110 -1.73 -21.58 31.03
N ARG A 111 -2.33 -20.41 31.03
CA ARG A 111 -3.66 -20.26 30.47
C ARG A 111 -3.50 -20.23 28.97
N GLU A 112 -3.78 -21.34 28.32
CA GLU A 112 -4.17 -21.37 26.91
C GLU A 112 -5.37 -20.43 26.74
N VAL A 113 -5.11 -19.17 26.40
CA VAL A 113 -6.16 -18.30 25.87
C VAL A 113 -6.45 -18.84 24.48
N ASN A 114 -7.57 -19.54 24.34
CA ASN A 114 -8.06 -20.06 23.09
C ASN A 114 -7.92 -18.97 22.02
N SER A 115 -7.24 -19.31 20.92
CA SER A 115 -6.98 -18.44 19.77
C SER A 115 -8.25 -17.92 19.05
N ALA A 116 -9.42 -18.31 19.53
CA ALA A 116 -10.72 -17.83 19.07
C ALA A 116 -11.13 -16.48 19.66
N ASP A 117 -10.51 -16.02 20.76
CA ASP A 117 -10.84 -14.78 21.43
C ASP A 117 -10.05 -13.60 20.84
N GLY A 118 -10.54 -13.03 19.74
CA GLY A 118 -10.15 -11.72 19.23
C GLY A 118 -11.07 -10.63 19.78
N GLN A 119 -10.61 -9.40 19.77
CA GLN A 119 -11.46 -8.23 20.00
C GLN A 119 -12.17 -7.89 18.68
N GLU A 120 -13.48 -7.87 18.70
CA GLU A 120 -14.29 -7.39 17.59
C GLU A 120 -14.51 -5.88 17.72
N ILE A 121 -14.36 -5.18 16.60
CA ILE A 121 -14.59 -3.75 16.46
C ILE A 121 -15.63 -3.58 15.35
N ASP A 122 -16.80 -3.06 15.72
CA ASP A 122 -17.85 -2.73 14.77
C ASP A 122 -17.60 -1.31 14.26
N LEU A 123 -17.26 -1.19 12.97
CA LEU A 123 -16.93 0.09 12.34
C LEU A 123 -18.18 0.95 12.08
N PHE A 124 -19.35 0.33 11.98
CA PHE A 124 -20.60 1.05 11.77
C PHE A 124 -21.00 1.88 13.00
N LEU A 125 -20.62 1.41 14.19
CA LEU A 125 -20.89 2.11 15.45
C LEU A 125 -19.85 3.18 15.80
N MET A 126 -18.82 3.33 14.97
CA MET A 126 -17.76 4.31 15.20
C MET A 126 -18.05 5.62 14.46
N GLU A 127 -17.85 6.74 15.14
CA GLU A 127 -17.75 8.03 14.49
C GLU A 127 -16.35 8.19 13.88
N GLY A 128 -16.26 8.11 12.54
CA GLY A 128 -14.99 8.27 11.81
C GLY A 128 -14.41 6.97 11.29
N ASP A 129 -13.08 6.91 11.28
CA ASP A 129 -12.31 5.80 10.73
C ASP A 129 -11.34 5.21 11.75
N ILE A 130 -10.83 4.04 11.45
CA ILE A 130 -9.70 3.45 12.17
C ILE A 130 -8.51 3.24 11.25
N ALA A 131 -7.30 3.29 11.82
CA ALA A 131 -6.06 3.00 11.14
C ALA A 131 -5.35 1.81 11.81
N LEU A 132 -5.12 0.74 11.07
CA LEU A 132 -4.38 -0.43 11.53
C LEU A 132 -2.96 -0.38 10.98
N SER A 133 -1.96 -0.47 11.86
CA SER A 133 -0.57 -0.65 11.45
C SER A 133 -0.37 -2.02 10.80
N THR A 134 0.72 -2.19 10.07
CA THR A 134 1.13 -3.47 9.46
C THR A 134 1.05 -4.65 10.45
N GLU A 135 1.52 -4.47 11.68
CA GLU A 135 1.48 -5.53 12.71
C GLU A 135 0.04 -5.85 13.15
N SER A 136 -0.82 -4.84 13.22
CA SER A 136 -2.25 -5.04 13.54
C SER A 136 -2.97 -5.74 12.40
N VAL A 137 -2.65 -5.42 11.14
CA VAL A 137 -3.19 -6.11 9.95
C VAL A 137 -2.79 -7.58 9.96
N LYS A 138 -1.54 -7.93 10.27
CA LYS A 138 -1.08 -9.33 10.40
C LYS A 138 -1.81 -10.10 11.50
N SER A 139 -2.34 -9.41 12.50
CA SER A 139 -3.08 -10.03 13.61
C SER A 139 -4.59 -10.15 13.39
N LEU A 140 -5.10 -9.71 12.25
CA LEU A 140 -6.51 -9.84 11.87
C LEU A 140 -6.92 -11.32 11.83
N LYS A 141 -8.09 -11.60 12.43
CA LYS A 141 -8.73 -12.93 12.44
C LYS A 141 -9.96 -12.99 11.55
N ALA A 142 -10.64 -11.86 11.39
CA ALA A 142 -11.76 -11.72 10.48
C ALA A 142 -11.97 -10.28 10.05
N VAL A 143 -12.50 -10.10 8.85
CA VAL A 143 -13.06 -8.84 8.36
C VAL A 143 -14.42 -9.16 7.73
N THR A 144 -15.48 -8.62 8.30
CA THR A 144 -16.84 -8.88 7.84
C THR A 144 -17.41 -7.61 7.23
N VAL A 145 -17.78 -7.67 5.97
CA VAL A 145 -18.47 -6.59 5.27
C VAL A 145 -19.97 -6.80 5.40
N MET A 146 -20.64 -5.94 6.15
CA MET A 146 -22.11 -5.96 6.27
C MET A 146 -22.76 -5.12 5.17
N GLY A 147 -22.06 -4.12 4.66
CA GLY A 147 -22.48 -3.29 3.54
C GLY A 147 -22.60 -4.06 2.22
N LYS A 148 -23.12 -3.37 1.21
CA LYS A 148 -23.27 -3.95 -0.15
C LYS A 148 -21.96 -4.02 -0.91
N ARG A 149 -21.08 -3.05 -0.67
CA ARG A 149 -19.86 -2.85 -1.45
C ARG A 149 -18.65 -2.66 -0.55
N VAL A 150 -17.50 -3.05 -1.09
CA VAL A 150 -16.20 -2.60 -0.65
C VAL A 150 -15.76 -1.47 -1.59
N VAL A 151 -15.45 -0.32 -1.06
CA VAL A 151 -15.01 0.84 -1.82
C VAL A 151 -13.59 1.21 -1.42
N THR A 152 -12.64 1.14 -2.34
CA THR A 152 -11.30 1.72 -2.14
C THR A 152 -11.32 3.17 -2.61
N VAL A 153 -10.74 4.07 -1.82
CA VAL A 153 -10.67 5.50 -2.11
C VAL A 153 -9.21 5.93 -2.22
N GLU A 154 -8.88 6.62 -3.30
CA GLU A 154 -7.50 7.05 -3.59
C GLU A 154 -7.07 8.24 -2.73
N ASN A 155 -7.91 9.27 -2.65
CA ASN A 155 -7.59 10.54 -2.00
C ASN A 155 -8.06 10.56 -0.55
N LEU A 156 -7.22 11.06 0.38
CA LEU A 156 -7.52 11.08 1.81
C LEU A 156 -8.72 11.98 2.14
N THR A 157 -8.82 13.16 1.52
CA THR A 157 -9.97 14.05 1.72
C THR A 157 -11.25 13.38 1.25
N SER A 158 -11.22 12.78 0.07
CA SER A 158 -12.35 12.03 -0.47
C SER A 158 -12.73 10.83 0.40
N PHE A 159 -11.75 10.16 1.02
CA PHE A 159 -12.00 9.08 1.97
C PHE A 159 -12.76 9.59 3.20
N HIS A 160 -12.35 10.72 3.80
CA HIS A 160 -13.03 11.28 4.95
C HIS A 160 -14.45 11.75 4.62
N ASP A 161 -14.64 12.38 3.47
CA ASP A 161 -15.93 12.93 3.03
C ASP A 161 -16.90 11.85 2.49
N TYR A 162 -16.40 10.66 2.15
CA TYR A 162 -17.23 9.60 1.58
C TYR A 162 -18.28 9.10 2.58
N PRO A 163 -19.59 9.13 2.21
CA PRO A 163 -20.68 8.65 3.08
C PRO A 163 -20.68 7.12 3.13
N ALA A 164 -20.19 6.56 4.23
CA ALA A 164 -19.91 5.13 4.36
C ALA A 164 -21.08 4.30 4.94
N ALA A 165 -22.31 4.83 4.99
CA ALA A 165 -23.45 4.16 5.64
C ALA A 165 -23.78 2.76 5.06
N ASP A 166 -23.66 2.60 3.75
CA ASP A 166 -23.98 1.34 3.03
C ASP A 166 -22.75 0.58 2.56
N ASP A 167 -21.56 1.10 2.74
CA ASP A 167 -20.32 0.58 2.17
C ASP A 167 -19.26 0.31 3.24
N PHE A 168 -18.38 -0.64 2.97
CA PHE A 168 -17.11 -0.81 3.69
C PHE A 168 -16.02 -0.05 2.91
N VAL A 169 -15.43 0.97 3.49
CA VAL A 169 -14.55 1.89 2.79
C VAL A 169 -13.12 1.74 3.27
N VAL A 170 -12.17 1.62 2.32
CA VAL A 170 -10.73 1.49 2.58
C VAL A 170 -9.98 2.62 1.89
N TYR A 171 -9.14 3.34 2.62
CA TYR A 171 -8.24 4.32 2.06
C TYR A 171 -7.04 3.65 1.38
N LEU A 172 -6.88 3.88 0.10
CA LEU A 172 -5.79 3.31 -0.68
C LEU A 172 -4.55 4.20 -0.72
N GLY A 173 -4.72 5.52 -0.90
CA GLY A 173 -3.63 6.49 -0.92
C GLY A 173 -2.76 6.41 -2.17
N GLY A 174 -3.36 6.52 -3.34
CA GLY A 174 -2.65 6.42 -4.61
C GLY A 174 -2.10 5.01 -4.86
N PHE A 175 -0.83 4.90 -5.23
CA PHE A 175 -0.21 3.57 -5.42
C PHE A 175 -0.16 2.80 -4.10
N HIS A 176 -0.67 1.59 -4.15
CA HIS A 176 -0.84 0.73 -2.99
C HIS A 176 0.37 -0.19 -2.82
N ASN A 177 0.95 -0.17 -1.65
CA ASN A 177 2.04 -1.05 -1.27
C ASN A 177 1.56 -2.49 -0.96
N LYS A 178 2.52 -3.39 -0.74
CA LYS A 178 2.25 -4.80 -0.45
C LYS A 178 1.27 -4.99 0.72
N VAL A 179 1.40 -4.23 1.82
CA VAL A 179 0.55 -4.38 3.01
C VAL A 179 -0.92 -4.12 2.68
N LYS A 180 -1.19 -3.08 1.91
CA LYS A 180 -2.56 -2.75 1.46
C LYS A 180 -3.11 -3.80 0.51
N ARG A 181 -2.28 -4.31 -0.42
CA ARG A 181 -2.68 -5.40 -1.33
C ARG A 181 -3.01 -6.68 -0.56
N ASP A 182 -2.15 -7.09 0.37
CA ASP A 182 -2.35 -8.28 1.20
C ASP A 182 -3.63 -8.16 2.04
N PHE A 183 -3.90 -6.97 2.60
CA PHE A 183 -5.16 -6.69 3.30
C PHE A 183 -6.38 -6.81 2.37
N LEU A 184 -6.33 -6.25 1.17
CA LEU A 184 -7.43 -6.32 0.20
C LEU A 184 -7.69 -7.77 -0.26
N LEU A 185 -6.64 -8.56 -0.47
CA LEU A 185 -6.75 -9.98 -0.77
C LEU A 185 -7.40 -10.75 0.38
N TYR A 186 -6.99 -10.49 1.62
CA TYR A 186 -7.58 -11.08 2.80
C TYR A 186 -9.06 -10.69 2.95
N LEU A 187 -9.40 -9.42 2.74
CA LEU A 187 -10.76 -8.90 2.73
C LEU A 187 -11.62 -9.60 1.67
N TYR A 188 -11.08 -9.75 0.44
CA TYR A 188 -11.78 -10.40 -0.66
C TYR A 188 -12.02 -11.89 -0.41
N GLN A 189 -11.04 -12.59 0.15
CA GLN A 189 -11.19 -14.02 0.51
C GLN A 189 -12.34 -14.27 1.48
N GLN A 190 -12.61 -13.33 2.38
CA GLN A 190 -13.68 -13.46 3.36
C GLN A 190 -15.03 -12.91 2.90
N ASN A 191 -15.04 -12.06 1.87
CA ASN A 191 -16.26 -11.41 1.36
C ASN A 191 -16.30 -11.43 -0.18
N PRO A 192 -16.18 -12.61 -0.83
CA PRO A 192 -16.05 -12.67 -2.31
C PRO A 192 -17.35 -12.31 -3.03
N GLU A 193 -18.48 -12.35 -2.34
CA GLU A 193 -19.81 -12.06 -2.89
C GLU A 193 -20.11 -10.55 -2.99
N LYS A 194 -19.26 -9.69 -2.38
CA LYS A 194 -19.48 -8.25 -2.37
C LYS A 194 -19.02 -7.61 -3.68
N GLU A 195 -19.62 -6.46 -3.99
CA GLU A 195 -19.13 -5.64 -5.09
C GLU A 195 -17.87 -4.88 -4.66
N TYR A 196 -16.82 -4.93 -5.47
CA TYR A 196 -15.58 -4.19 -5.26
C TYR A 196 -15.51 -2.99 -6.20
N ARG A 197 -15.40 -1.79 -5.63
CA ARG A 197 -15.40 -0.52 -6.34
C ARG A 197 -14.16 0.29 -5.99
N HIS A 198 -13.69 1.08 -6.93
CA HIS A 198 -12.59 2.04 -6.72
C HIS A 198 -13.07 3.45 -7.05
N PHE A 199 -12.82 4.37 -6.15
CA PHE A 199 -13.10 5.79 -6.28
C PHE A 199 -11.78 6.55 -6.27
N GLY A 200 -11.37 7.04 -7.42
CA GLY A 200 -10.14 7.80 -7.67
C GLY A 200 -10.41 9.01 -8.56
N ASP A 201 -9.35 9.70 -8.93
CA ASP A 201 -9.40 10.84 -9.83
C ASP A 201 -9.85 10.41 -11.25
N ILE A 202 -10.57 11.30 -11.94
CA ILE A 202 -11.01 11.04 -13.33
C ILE A 202 -9.94 11.57 -14.30
N ASP A 203 -8.77 10.96 -14.23
CA ASP A 203 -7.65 11.23 -15.12
C ASP A 203 -6.91 9.93 -15.49
N ALA A 204 -5.86 10.02 -16.28
CA ALA A 204 -5.08 8.86 -16.70
C ALA A 204 -4.44 8.15 -15.51
N GLY A 205 -4.03 8.88 -14.47
CA GLY A 205 -3.43 8.35 -13.24
C GLY A 205 -4.41 7.49 -12.46
N GLY A 206 -5.61 8.01 -12.15
CA GLY A 206 -6.63 7.29 -11.38
C GLY A 206 -7.13 6.03 -12.09
N PHE A 207 -7.36 6.06 -13.42
CA PHE A 207 -7.68 4.85 -14.18
C PHE A 207 -6.55 3.84 -14.18
N TYR A 208 -5.33 4.32 -14.22
CA TYR A 208 -4.17 3.48 -14.17
C TYR A 208 -4.01 2.79 -12.80
N ILE A 209 -4.23 3.51 -11.69
CA ILE A 209 -4.26 2.95 -10.33
C ILE A 209 -5.33 1.85 -10.24
N LEU A 210 -6.51 2.05 -10.81
CA LEU A 210 -7.56 1.04 -10.85
C LEU A 210 -7.12 -0.23 -11.61
N GLU A 211 -6.55 -0.09 -12.80
CA GLU A 211 -6.10 -1.25 -13.60
C GLU A 211 -4.93 -1.97 -12.92
N HIS A 212 -4.00 -1.24 -12.32
CA HIS A 212 -2.91 -1.81 -11.53
C HIS A 212 -3.45 -2.58 -10.31
N LEU A 213 -4.43 -2.01 -9.59
CA LEU A 213 -5.09 -2.68 -8.47
C LEU A 213 -5.73 -4.01 -8.90
N LYS A 214 -6.41 -4.04 -10.03
CA LYS A 214 -7.00 -5.26 -10.61
C LYS A 214 -5.92 -6.28 -10.99
N LYS A 215 -4.86 -5.84 -11.65
CA LYS A 215 -3.75 -6.71 -12.08
C LYS A 215 -3.07 -7.36 -10.89
N GLU A 216 -2.71 -6.57 -9.87
CA GLU A 216 -1.93 -7.03 -8.73
C GLU A 216 -2.72 -7.89 -7.73
N THR A 217 -4.03 -7.66 -7.63
CA THR A 217 -4.87 -8.38 -6.67
C THR A 217 -5.74 -9.47 -7.29
N GLY A 218 -6.00 -9.41 -8.59
CA GLY A 218 -6.99 -10.28 -9.25
C GLY A 218 -8.44 -10.01 -8.82
N ILE A 219 -8.69 -9.03 -7.95
CA ILE A 219 -10.03 -8.67 -7.47
C ILE A 219 -10.78 -7.91 -8.59
N PRO A 220 -12.05 -8.23 -8.88
CA PRO A 220 -12.80 -7.64 -9.98
C PRO A 220 -13.30 -6.23 -9.66
N PHE A 221 -12.38 -5.33 -9.33
CA PHE A 221 -12.71 -3.92 -9.08
C PHE A 221 -13.35 -3.27 -10.31
N ARG A 222 -14.34 -2.41 -10.06
CA ARG A 222 -14.94 -1.53 -11.06
C ARG A 222 -14.84 -0.09 -10.59
N SER A 223 -14.80 0.84 -11.54
CA SER A 223 -14.81 2.28 -11.21
C SER A 223 -16.10 2.68 -10.48
N LEU A 224 -15.99 3.62 -9.55
CA LEU A 224 -17.12 4.28 -8.88
C LEU A 224 -17.02 5.78 -9.16
N TYR A 225 -18.01 6.35 -9.84
CA TYR A 225 -18.05 7.75 -10.26
C TYR A 225 -16.90 8.22 -11.19
N MET A 226 -16.02 7.32 -11.60
CA MET A 226 -14.97 7.60 -12.58
C MET A 226 -15.50 7.34 -13.99
N ASP A 227 -16.41 8.18 -14.48
CA ASP A 227 -17.05 8.03 -15.77
C ASP A 227 -17.36 9.37 -16.45
N ILE A 228 -17.72 9.31 -17.73
CA ILE A 228 -18.04 10.49 -18.57
C ILE A 228 -19.23 11.28 -17.99
N LYS A 229 -20.21 10.60 -17.39
CA LYS A 229 -21.39 11.28 -16.83
C LYS A 229 -21.01 12.13 -15.63
N THR A 230 -20.16 11.60 -14.75
CA THR A 230 -19.60 12.34 -13.61
C THR A 230 -18.77 13.52 -14.10
N LEU A 231 -17.90 13.31 -15.08
CA LEU A 231 -17.08 14.36 -15.67
C LEU A 231 -17.93 15.47 -16.34
N GLN A 232 -19.04 15.11 -16.96
CA GLN A 232 -19.98 16.09 -17.54
C GLN A 232 -20.74 16.86 -16.45
N ARG A 233 -21.15 16.20 -15.38
CA ARG A 233 -21.85 16.82 -14.25
C ARG A 233 -21.02 17.90 -13.57
N TYR A 234 -19.72 17.69 -13.47
CA TYR A 234 -18.75 18.59 -12.84
C TYR A 234 -17.85 19.30 -13.86
N CYS A 235 -18.43 19.70 -14.99
CA CYS A 235 -17.65 20.27 -16.09
C CYS A 235 -16.94 21.60 -15.76
N GLY A 236 -17.44 22.34 -14.75
CA GLY A 236 -16.81 23.57 -14.27
C GLY A 236 -15.52 23.37 -13.47
N ASP A 237 -15.31 22.17 -12.92
CA ASP A 237 -14.18 21.85 -12.05
C ASP A 237 -13.06 21.11 -12.80
N ARG A 238 -13.18 20.98 -14.13
CA ARG A 238 -12.19 20.27 -14.95
C ARG A 238 -10.86 21.01 -14.97
N LYS A 239 -9.80 20.27 -14.74
CA LYS A 239 -8.42 20.74 -14.97
C LYS A 239 -7.99 20.40 -16.40
N PRO A 240 -7.13 21.24 -17.03
CA PRO A 240 -6.52 20.86 -18.29
C PRO A 240 -5.62 19.64 -18.10
N LEU A 241 -5.60 18.75 -19.11
CA LEU A 241 -4.70 17.60 -19.10
C LEU A 241 -3.24 18.04 -18.99
N THR A 242 -2.50 17.44 -18.07
CA THR A 242 -1.06 17.66 -17.95
C THR A 242 -0.29 16.96 -19.08
N GLU A 243 0.99 17.26 -19.24
CA GLU A 243 1.84 16.53 -20.20
C GLU A 243 1.95 15.04 -19.86
N ASN A 244 1.92 14.69 -18.57
CA ASN A 244 1.97 13.30 -18.11
C ASN A 244 0.69 12.55 -18.48
N ASP A 245 -0.49 13.19 -18.36
CA ASP A 245 -1.77 12.59 -18.76
C ASP A 245 -1.85 12.32 -20.26
N ARG A 246 -1.14 13.14 -21.07
CA ARG A 246 -1.11 12.98 -22.53
C ARG A 246 -0.13 11.88 -22.99
N LYS A 247 0.84 11.51 -22.15
CA LYS A 247 1.85 10.48 -22.45
C LYS A 247 1.43 9.08 -21.99
N ARG A 248 0.44 8.98 -21.13
CA ARG A 248 -0.20 7.76 -20.64
C ARG A 248 -1.42 7.41 -21.46
#